data_b99b3696782e7dddc7854d924f8be99c
#
_entry.id   b99b3696782e7dddc7854d924f8be99c
#
_cell.length_a   1.000
_cell.length_b   1.000
_cell.length_c   1.000
_cell.angle_alpha   90.00
_cell.angle_beta   90.00
_cell.angle_gamma   90.00
#
_symmetry.space_group_name_H-M   'P 1'
#
loop_
_entity.id
_entity.type
_entity.pdbx_description
1 polymer ?
#
loop_
_entity_poly.entity_id
_entity_poly.type
_entity_poly.pdbx_seq_one_letter_code
_entity_poly.pdbx_strand_id
1 'polypeptide(L)'
;GGRGGGGGGGTGGGGRGGGGKSANGGGGGGGGGGGLGLVDRTLMEEYAWLLVSQFEESHKDAAKLLHGLAENLAIDACEPLVETLLSMLLLLPAPRHRQTYYACLLLDISRLLTPAPRMLVRAVNTLYASLDRLDAELAIRLADWLSFHISHFGFNLEPFEVSWAPRLSATAADAADDAAAPGSPRAELPHEAFVRHILDKCLRLAYLERLQKGLPAPFVSHLPPQPAGAAAWGADDPSAVAEPGSMQAKSVSLLNRLRSRAEQADVLEWLQREVPPAELQTLVVHSLLDAGAKSVSHLERLLDKFNWLVAAAAQDGPARARVVGAVAAYWRTSPQMTWLVLSKLVRRELVDPQALVGWLCSVPERRRLAWPSTWEGLHLLFERSLSHFKSVEGELKAEEDKYAEYVEMIGGEEEGSTSAAGQRLETKRAISERARREKKELFANFFAGVCGAFDDHAKAAAAAGAPVETAWWSAAIGHAVGLCRRHIAEYSLSSVEAVVEVDELAAAVQRSVFERLREVSAWQL
;
A
#
# COMPACT_ATOMS: atom_id res chain seq x y z
N GLY A 1 -20.65 61.95 -22.28
CA GLY A 1 -21.76 62.82 -21.96
C GLY A 1 -22.58 62.19 -20.85
N GLY A 2 -22.82 62.70 -19.74
CA GLY A 2 -22.76 64.03 -19.25
C GLY A 2 -23.89 64.22 -18.24
N ARG A 3 -23.53 64.58 -17.08
CA ARG A 3 -24.26 65.43 -16.10
C ARG A 3 -25.62 64.91 -15.57
N GLY A 4 -25.94 64.95 -14.29
CA GLY A 4 -25.75 65.83 -13.14
C GLY A 4 -27.00 65.66 -12.34
N GLY A 5 -27.02 65.66 -11.09
CA GLY A 5 -26.87 66.69 -10.12
C GLY A 5 -28.07 66.72 -9.17
N GLY A 6 -27.86 66.78 -7.92
CA GLY A 6 -28.47 67.57 -6.89
C GLY A 6 -29.67 66.90 -6.19
N GLY A 7 -29.83 66.86 -4.88
CA GLY A 7 -29.37 67.65 -3.79
C GLY A 7 -30.54 67.92 -2.83
N GLY A 8 -30.34 67.91 -1.51
CA GLY A 8 -31.19 68.49 -0.46
C GLY A 8 -32.09 67.50 0.26
N GLY A 9 -32.06 67.30 1.55
CA GLY A 9 -31.79 68.19 2.69
C GLY A 9 -33.04 68.37 3.56
N GLY A 10 -32.95 68.15 4.87
CA GLY A 10 -33.94 68.62 5.84
C GLY A 10 -34.37 67.50 6.82
N THR A 11 -33.87 67.41 7.97
CA THR A 11 -34.02 68.05 9.30
C THR A 11 -35.34 67.82 10.00
N GLY A 12 -35.24 67.34 11.21
CA GLY A 12 -36.14 67.58 12.32
C GLY A 12 -37.07 66.44 12.67
N GLY A 13 -37.18 65.95 13.83
CA GLY A 13 -37.06 66.42 15.16
C GLY A 13 -38.04 65.67 16.03
N GLY A 14 -37.64 65.10 17.10
CA GLY A 14 -38.17 65.22 18.42
C GLY A 14 -39.48 64.51 18.82
N GLY A 15 -39.43 63.74 19.88
CA GLY A 15 -40.64 63.42 20.65
C GLY A 15 -40.44 62.24 21.64
N ARG A 16 -40.32 62.64 22.89
CA ARG A 16 -40.23 61.79 24.09
C ARG A 16 -41.57 61.13 24.47
N GLY A 17 -41.45 60.02 25.23
CA GLY A 17 -42.38 59.41 26.16
C GLY A 17 -42.37 57.91 26.09
N GLY A 18 -42.10 57.14 27.04
CA GLY A 18 -42.21 57.14 28.44
C GLY A 18 -43.15 56.04 28.93
N GLY A 19 -42.68 55.07 29.66
CA GLY A 19 -43.44 54.10 30.44
C GLY A 19 -43.39 52.69 29.88
N GLY A 20 -42.88 51.68 30.46
CA GLY A 20 -42.79 51.26 31.79
C GLY A 20 -43.32 49.85 31.97
N LYS A 21 -42.45 48.92 32.38
CA LYS A 21 -42.69 47.63 33.08
C LYS A 21 -43.37 46.47 32.30
N SER A 22 -42.73 45.34 32.09
CA SER A 22 -42.69 44.28 33.07
C SER A 22 -41.77 43.14 32.61
N ALA A 23 -41.03 42.61 33.52
CA ALA A 23 -40.20 41.42 33.40
C ALA A 23 -41.05 40.17 33.18
N ASN A 24 -40.63 39.29 32.29
CA ASN A 24 -40.54 37.88 32.62
C ASN A 24 -39.50 37.17 31.75
N GLY A 25 -38.80 36.28 32.38
CA GLY A 25 -37.57 35.66 31.97
C GLY A 25 -37.69 34.61 30.88
N GLY A 26 -36.56 34.17 30.42
CA GLY A 26 -36.40 32.90 29.76
C GLY A 26 -35.62 33.00 28.47
N GLY A 27 -34.40 32.57 28.48
CA GLY A 27 -33.72 31.99 27.33
C GLY A 27 -32.83 32.95 26.56
N GLY A 28 -31.61 33.11 27.04
CA GLY A 28 -30.53 33.74 26.30
C GLY A 28 -30.20 32.99 25.02
N GLY A 29 -30.58 33.57 23.89
CA GLY A 29 -30.05 33.25 22.60
C GLY A 29 -28.73 33.97 22.41
N GLY A 30 -27.64 33.37 22.84
CA GLY A 30 -26.31 33.77 22.48
C GLY A 30 -26.02 33.35 21.04
N GLY A 31 -26.03 34.33 20.12
CA GLY A 31 -25.47 34.15 18.78
C GLY A 31 -23.95 33.98 18.87
N GLY A 32 -23.50 32.78 19.06
CA GLY A 32 -22.13 32.36 18.86
C GLY A 32 -22.17 31.10 17.99
N GLY A 33 -21.29 30.94 17.03
CA GLY A 33 -21.22 29.80 16.15
C GLY A 33 -21.17 28.48 16.93
N GLY A 34 -22.36 28.00 17.32
CA GLY A 34 -22.55 26.79 18.07
C GLY A 34 -22.44 25.62 17.10
N GLY A 35 -21.33 24.89 17.21
CA GLY A 35 -21.22 23.58 16.62
C GLY A 35 -22.41 22.70 17.06
N LEU A 36 -22.72 21.68 16.29
CA LEU A 36 -23.75 20.68 16.56
C LEU A 36 -23.69 20.22 18.01
N GLY A 37 -24.82 20.10 18.67
CA GLY A 37 -24.93 19.43 19.96
C GLY A 37 -24.43 17.99 19.87
N LEU A 38 -23.88 17.48 20.97
CA LEU A 38 -23.32 16.12 20.99
C LEU A 38 -24.33 15.07 20.50
N VAL A 39 -25.58 15.21 20.87
CA VAL A 39 -26.67 14.29 20.49
C VAL A 39 -26.92 14.34 18.99
N ASP A 40 -27.03 15.55 18.42
CA ASP A 40 -27.28 15.74 16.99
C ASP A 40 -26.11 15.19 16.16
N ARG A 41 -24.88 15.40 16.62
CA ARG A 41 -23.69 14.86 16.00
C ARG A 41 -23.70 13.34 16.01
N THR A 42 -23.95 12.71 17.18
CA THR A 42 -24.00 11.25 17.30
C THR A 42 -25.10 10.66 16.40
N LEU A 43 -26.27 11.29 16.36
CA LEU A 43 -27.34 10.84 15.46
C LEU A 43 -26.92 10.91 13.98
N MET A 44 -26.25 11.98 13.58
CA MET A 44 -25.71 12.12 12.22
C MET A 44 -24.69 11.01 11.88
N GLU A 45 -23.79 10.74 12.81
CA GLU A 45 -22.79 9.68 12.67
C GLU A 45 -23.48 8.32 12.50
N GLU A 46 -24.44 7.99 13.36
CA GLU A 46 -25.18 6.72 13.28
C GLU A 46 -26.00 6.59 11.97
N TYR A 47 -26.68 7.65 11.54
CA TYR A 47 -27.39 7.64 10.26
C TYR A 47 -26.41 7.47 9.07
N ALA A 48 -25.26 8.13 9.10
CA ALA A 48 -24.26 7.97 8.06
C ALA A 48 -23.74 6.51 8.02
N TRP A 49 -23.47 5.91 9.19
CA TRP A 49 -23.09 4.49 9.29
C TRP A 49 -24.18 3.56 8.75
N LEU A 50 -25.43 3.81 9.10
CA LEU A 50 -26.55 3.01 8.61
C LEU A 50 -26.69 3.10 7.10
N LEU A 51 -26.69 4.30 6.53
CA LEU A 51 -26.82 4.51 5.09
C LEU A 51 -25.67 3.87 4.31
N VAL A 52 -24.43 4.07 4.75
CA VAL A 52 -23.27 3.44 4.12
C VAL A 52 -23.37 1.92 4.16
N SER A 53 -23.84 1.36 5.28
CA SER A 53 -24.02 -0.09 5.44
C SER A 53 -25.11 -0.69 4.56
N GLN A 54 -26.20 0.06 4.33
CA GLN A 54 -27.32 -0.40 3.49
C GLN A 54 -27.03 -0.31 2.00
N PHE A 55 -26.16 0.61 1.59
CA PHE A 55 -25.85 0.87 0.18
C PHE A 55 -24.41 0.44 -0.18
N GLU A 56 -23.96 -0.71 0.32
CA GLU A 56 -22.58 -1.19 0.09
C GLU A 56 -22.25 -1.44 -1.39
N GLU A 57 -23.26 -1.76 -2.22
CA GLU A 57 -23.07 -1.99 -3.67
C GLU A 57 -23.08 -0.68 -4.49
N SER A 58 -23.62 0.43 -3.94
CA SER A 58 -23.82 1.68 -4.67
C SER A 58 -23.41 2.92 -3.87
N HIS A 59 -22.13 3.32 -4.01
CA HIS A 59 -21.66 4.59 -3.43
C HIS A 59 -22.45 5.81 -3.92
N LYS A 60 -23.03 5.75 -5.15
CA LYS A 60 -23.81 6.86 -5.72
C LYS A 60 -25.14 7.07 -5.02
N ASP A 61 -25.80 5.98 -4.66
CA ASP A 61 -27.09 6.07 -3.97
C ASP A 61 -26.87 6.41 -2.50
N ALA A 62 -25.82 5.88 -1.87
CA ALA A 62 -25.38 6.35 -0.56
C ALA A 62 -25.10 7.85 -0.56
N ALA A 63 -24.36 8.37 -1.55
CA ALA A 63 -24.03 9.79 -1.65
C ALA A 63 -25.27 10.68 -1.80
N LYS A 64 -26.25 10.28 -2.61
CA LYS A 64 -27.53 11.03 -2.77
C LYS A 64 -28.32 11.11 -1.47
N LEU A 65 -28.39 9.99 -0.74
CA LEU A 65 -29.12 9.95 0.53
C LEU A 65 -28.40 10.75 1.63
N LEU A 66 -27.09 10.66 1.72
CA LEU A 66 -26.29 11.45 2.63
C LEU A 66 -26.36 12.96 2.31
N HIS A 67 -26.36 13.32 1.03
CA HIS A 67 -26.62 14.68 0.59
C HIS A 67 -28.02 15.16 1.01
N GLY A 68 -29.06 14.36 0.73
CA GLY A 68 -30.42 14.67 1.14
C GLY A 68 -30.57 14.78 2.67
N LEU A 69 -29.87 13.95 3.43
CA LEU A 69 -29.81 14.05 4.89
C LEU A 69 -29.19 15.40 5.31
N ALA A 70 -28.05 15.77 4.74
CA ALA A 70 -27.34 17.01 5.08
C ALA A 70 -28.14 18.28 4.71
N GLU A 71 -28.87 18.27 3.59
CA GLU A 71 -29.68 19.42 3.16
C GLU A 71 -31.00 19.60 3.94
N ASN A 72 -31.59 18.48 4.37
CA ASN A 72 -32.87 18.53 5.06
C ASN A 72 -32.77 18.77 6.58
N LEU A 73 -31.55 18.70 7.14
CA LEU A 73 -31.33 19.03 8.53
C LEU A 73 -31.18 20.56 8.69
N ALA A 74 -31.81 21.11 9.74
CA ALA A 74 -31.70 22.53 10.08
C ALA A 74 -30.34 22.91 10.73
N ILE A 75 -29.34 22.08 10.54
CA ILE A 75 -28.00 22.14 11.17
C ILE A 75 -26.92 22.00 10.13
N ASP A 76 -25.71 22.54 10.38
CA ASP A 76 -24.55 22.33 9.52
C ASP A 76 -24.02 20.89 9.70
N ALA A 77 -24.56 19.99 8.91
CA ALA A 77 -24.27 18.58 8.94
C ALA A 77 -23.04 18.17 8.09
N CYS A 78 -22.47 19.10 7.31
CA CYS A 78 -21.42 18.77 6.36
C CYS A 78 -20.11 18.36 7.04
N GLU A 79 -19.68 19.08 8.10
CA GLU A 79 -18.44 18.76 8.82
C GLU A 79 -18.50 17.38 9.49
N PRO A 80 -19.50 17.05 10.32
CA PRO A 80 -19.59 15.72 10.94
C PRO A 80 -19.76 14.60 9.91
N LEU A 81 -20.45 14.85 8.81
CA LEU A 81 -20.58 13.87 7.74
C LEU A 81 -19.21 13.54 7.10
N VAL A 82 -18.43 14.55 6.74
CA VAL A 82 -17.09 14.37 6.17
C VAL A 82 -16.18 13.67 7.15
N GLU A 83 -16.19 14.04 8.43
CA GLU A 83 -15.41 13.38 9.48
C GLU A 83 -15.80 11.92 9.64
N THR A 84 -17.10 11.60 9.64
CA THR A 84 -17.59 10.22 9.74
C THR A 84 -17.15 9.38 8.57
N LEU A 85 -17.26 9.88 7.33
CA LEU A 85 -16.84 9.14 6.14
C LEU A 85 -15.33 8.90 6.10
N LEU A 86 -14.52 9.88 6.53
CA LEU A 86 -13.08 9.70 6.68
C LEU A 86 -12.75 8.69 7.79
N SER A 87 -13.47 8.73 8.91
CA SER A 87 -13.30 7.77 10.00
C SER A 87 -13.62 6.34 9.56
N MET A 88 -14.66 6.15 8.75
CA MET A 88 -14.99 4.85 8.16
C MET A 88 -13.88 4.34 7.22
N LEU A 89 -13.29 5.22 6.40
CA LEU A 89 -12.17 4.88 5.54
C LEU A 89 -10.93 4.50 6.36
N LEU A 90 -10.68 5.22 7.46
CA LEU A 90 -9.50 5.07 8.31
C LEU A 90 -9.71 4.08 9.47
N LEU A 91 -10.79 3.30 9.47
CA LEU A 91 -11.08 2.31 10.51
C LEU A 91 -10.04 1.19 10.51
N LEU A 92 -9.49 0.87 11.69
CA LEU A 92 -8.58 -0.27 11.89
C LEU A 92 -9.35 -1.51 12.41
N PRO A 93 -8.91 -2.71 12.08
CA PRO A 93 -7.78 -3.09 11.22
C PRO A 93 -8.05 -2.88 9.74
N ALA A 94 -9.29 -2.85 9.31
CA ALA A 94 -9.70 -2.63 7.94
C ALA A 94 -11.03 -1.86 7.89
N PRO A 95 -11.26 -1.04 6.86
CA PRO A 95 -12.57 -0.44 6.63
C PRO A 95 -13.59 -1.55 6.32
N ARG A 96 -14.85 -1.32 6.70
CA ARG A 96 -15.93 -2.30 6.51
C ARG A 96 -16.16 -2.67 5.04
N HIS A 97 -16.09 -1.67 4.16
CA HIS A 97 -16.14 -1.85 2.70
C HIS A 97 -14.76 -1.61 2.09
N ARG A 98 -14.62 -1.92 0.80
CA ARG A 98 -13.36 -1.67 0.07
C ARG A 98 -13.00 -0.18 0.12
N GLN A 99 -11.72 0.14 0.24
CA GLN A 99 -11.23 1.52 0.24
C GLN A 99 -11.72 2.32 -0.98
N THR A 100 -11.84 1.68 -2.13
CA THR A 100 -12.36 2.29 -3.37
C THR A 100 -13.81 2.75 -3.24
N TYR A 101 -14.65 2.06 -2.47
CA TYR A 101 -16.02 2.49 -2.19
C TYR A 101 -16.04 3.83 -1.48
N TYR A 102 -15.28 3.96 -0.38
CA TYR A 102 -15.19 5.23 0.35
C TYR A 102 -14.53 6.34 -0.46
N ALA A 103 -13.54 5.99 -1.30
CA ALA A 103 -12.89 6.96 -2.17
C ALA A 103 -13.89 7.56 -3.19
N CYS A 104 -14.72 6.71 -3.80
CA CYS A 104 -15.77 7.16 -4.70
C CYS A 104 -16.88 7.93 -3.96
N LEU A 105 -17.28 7.47 -2.77
CA LEU A 105 -18.28 8.13 -1.95
C LEU A 105 -17.86 9.55 -1.55
N LEU A 106 -16.64 9.71 -1.03
CA LEU A 106 -16.07 11.02 -0.67
C LEU A 106 -15.92 11.95 -1.88
N LEU A 107 -15.60 11.38 -3.05
CA LEU A 107 -15.57 12.14 -4.30
C LEU A 107 -16.96 12.65 -4.70
N ASP A 108 -17.99 11.82 -4.61
CA ASP A 108 -19.37 12.20 -4.92
C ASP A 108 -19.89 13.24 -3.91
N ILE A 109 -19.65 13.06 -2.61
CA ILE A 109 -19.98 14.05 -1.57
C ILE A 109 -19.27 15.38 -1.83
N SER A 110 -18.00 15.38 -2.25
CA SER A 110 -17.27 16.60 -2.60
C SER A 110 -17.86 17.37 -3.78
N ARG A 111 -18.59 16.68 -4.65
CA ARG A 111 -19.29 17.28 -5.81
C ARG A 111 -20.71 17.74 -5.47
N LEU A 112 -21.35 17.05 -4.54
CA LEU A 112 -22.74 17.34 -4.15
C LEU A 112 -22.83 18.44 -3.09
N LEU A 113 -21.95 18.43 -2.09
CA LEU A 113 -21.95 19.40 -0.98
C LEU A 113 -20.84 20.44 -1.17
N THR A 114 -21.20 21.67 -1.46
CA THR A 114 -20.25 22.78 -1.69
C THR A 114 -19.22 22.99 -0.56
N PRO A 115 -19.55 22.83 0.75
CA PRO A 115 -18.60 22.99 1.84
C PRO A 115 -17.63 21.80 1.97
N ALA A 116 -17.98 20.60 1.46
CA ALA A 116 -17.22 19.36 1.70
C ALA A 116 -15.74 19.43 1.26
N PRO A 117 -15.35 20.00 0.11
CA PRO A 117 -13.93 20.12 -0.26
C PRO A 117 -13.11 20.89 0.77
N ARG A 118 -13.66 21.97 1.35
CA ARG A 118 -12.98 22.74 2.40
C ARG A 118 -12.80 21.93 3.68
N MET A 119 -13.84 21.16 4.07
CA MET A 119 -13.79 20.31 5.26
C MET A 119 -12.76 19.19 5.07
N LEU A 120 -12.70 18.58 3.88
CA LEU A 120 -11.69 17.59 3.54
C LEU A 120 -10.27 18.15 3.62
N VAL A 121 -10.02 19.34 3.06
CA VAL A 121 -8.69 19.98 3.16
C VAL A 121 -8.33 20.23 4.62
N ARG A 122 -9.26 20.71 5.46
CA ARG A 122 -9.04 20.94 6.88
C ARG A 122 -8.72 19.64 7.62
N ALA A 123 -9.50 18.57 7.40
CA ALA A 123 -9.28 17.26 8.00
C ALA A 123 -7.92 16.67 7.62
N VAL A 124 -7.56 16.73 6.33
CA VAL A 124 -6.27 16.26 5.84
C VAL A 124 -5.11 17.05 6.44
N ASN A 125 -5.22 18.37 6.55
CA ASN A 125 -4.19 19.21 7.19
C ASN A 125 -4.02 18.86 8.68
N THR A 126 -5.12 18.56 9.39
CA THR A 126 -5.08 18.12 10.81
C THR A 126 -4.38 16.76 10.93
N LEU A 127 -4.70 15.79 10.07
CA LEU A 127 -4.05 14.49 10.05
C LEU A 127 -2.57 14.59 9.66
N TYR A 128 -2.24 15.42 8.66
CA TYR A 128 -0.85 15.70 8.25
C TYR A 128 -0.03 16.30 9.40
N ALA A 129 -0.63 17.20 10.17
CA ALA A 129 0.05 17.79 11.33
C ALA A 129 0.40 16.77 12.43
N SER A 130 -0.26 15.60 12.42
CA SER A 130 -0.12 14.54 13.42
C SER A 130 0.47 13.25 12.86
N LEU A 131 1.11 13.28 11.67
CA LEU A 131 1.64 12.10 10.99
C LEU A 131 2.69 11.32 11.81
N ASP A 132 3.45 12.01 12.65
CA ASP A 132 4.41 11.42 13.59
C ASP A 132 3.77 10.51 14.64
N ARG A 133 2.49 10.69 14.91
CA ARG A 133 1.68 9.90 15.86
C ARG A 133 0.61 9.05 15.19
N LEU A 134 0.42 9.22 13.89
CA LEU A 134 -0.54 8.45 13.12
C LEU A 134 0.00 7.05 12.87
N ASP A 135 -0.88 6.06 12.97
CA ASP A 135 -0.55 4.69 12.60
C ASP A 135 -0.09 4.61 11.13
N ALA A 136 0.96 3.85 10.87
CA ALA A 136 1.57 3.77 9.54
C ALA A 136 0.59 3.29 8.46
N GLU A 137 -0.32 2.36 8.80
CA GLU A 137 -1.35 1.90 7.85
C GLU A 137 -2.37 2.99 7.56
N LEU A 138 -2.74 3.79 8.56
CA LEU A 138 -3.64 4.93 8.36
C LEU A 138 -2.99 6.02 7.50
N ALA A 139 -1.69 6.27 7.69
CA ALA A 139 -0.95 7.22 6.85
C ALA A 139 -0.91 6.77 5.38
N ILE A 140 -0.63 5.49 5.11
CA ILE A 140 -0.68 4.92 3.75
C ILE A 140 -2.08 5.04 3.16
N ARG A 141 -3.10 4.65 3.92
CA ARG A 141 -4.50 4.65 3.47
C ARG A 141 -5.01 6.06 3.17
N LEU A 142 -4.61 7.03 3.99
CA LEU A 142 -4.87 8.46 3.76
C LEU A 142 -4.19 8.95 2.48
N ALA A 143 -2.92 8.59 2.26
CA ALA A 143 -2.16 8.96 1.06
C ALA A 143 -2.75 8.33 -0.20
N ASP A 144 -3.13 7.06 -0.16
CA ASP A 144 -3.78 6.34 -1.25
C ASP A 144 -5.11 6.98 -1.64
N TRP A 145 -5.94 7.28 -0.65
CA TRP A 145 -7.20 7.98 -0.88
C TRP A 145 -6.98 9.39 -1.44
N LEU A 146 -6.07 10.17 -0.85
CA LEU A 146 -5.83 11.55 -1.27
C LEU A 146 -5.28 11.61 -2.69
N SER A 147 -4.35 10.73 -3.07
CA SER A 147 -3.81 10.66 -4.44
C SER A 147 -4.92 10.37 -5.46
N PHE A 148 -5.83 9.45 -5.15
CA PHE A 148 -7.02 9.19 -5.96
C PHE A 148 -7.92 10.43 -6.03
N HIS A 149 -8.21 11.05 -4.89
CA HIS A 149 -9.10 12.22 -4.81
C HIS A 149 -8.58 13.39 -5.65
N ILE A 150 -7.32 13.80 -5.45
CA ILE A 150 -6.73 14.92 -6.21
C ILE A 150 -6.57 14.64 -7.70
N SER A 151 -6.47 13.37 -8.11
CA SER A 151 -6.42 13.00 -9.54
C SER A 151 -7.68 13.43 -10.30
N HIS A 152 -8.82 13.49 -9.62
CA HIS A 152 -10.11 13.97 -10.15
C HIS A 152 -10.24 15.50 -10.15
N PHE A 153 -9.31 16.19 -9.48
CA PHE A 153 -9.23 17.67 -9.40
C PHE A 153 -7.91 18.21 -10.00
N GLY A 154 -7.41 17.57 -11.05
CA GLY A 154 -6.26 18.02 -11.80
C GLY A 154 -4.91 17.90 -11.09
N PHE A 155 -4.81 17.06 -10.06
CA PHE A 155 -3.64 16.89 -9.17
C PHE A 155 -3.28 18.17 -8.38
N ASN A 156 -4.29 18.96 -8.04
CA ASN A 156 -4.08 20.22 -7.33
C ASN A 156 -3.71 20.00 -5.86
N LEU A 157 -2.49 20.38 -5.47
CA LEU A 157 -1.99 20.41 -4.08
C LEU A 157 -1.86 21.83 -3.50
N GLU A 158 -2.27 22.88 -4.23
CA GLU A 158 -2.22 24.26 -3.72
C GLU A 158 -2.90 24.44 -2.35
N PRO A 159 -4.09 23.80 -2.08
CA PRO A 159 -4.74 23.94 -0.78
C PRO A 159 -3.92 23.45 0.41
N PHE A 160 -2.89 22.63 0.17
CA PHE A 160 -2.03 22.05 1.19
C PHE A 160 -0.67 22.75 1.31
N GLU A 161 -0.28 23.57 0.33
CA GLU A 161 1.05 24.17 0.22
C GLU A 161 1.44 24.92 1.49
N VAL A 162 0.58 25.82 1.97
CA VAL A 162 0.87 26.68 3.14
C VAL A 162 1.13 25.84 4.40
N SER A 163 0.41 24.74 4.57
CA SER A 163 0.51 23.88 5.76
C SER A 163 1.65 22.86 5.67
N TRP A 164 2.00 22.40 4.47
CA TRP A 164 2.93 21.28 4.28
C TRP A 164 4.35 21.73 3.93
N ALA A 165 4.52 22.78 3.12
CA ALA A 165 5.82 23.26 2.67
C ALA A 165 6.81 23.57 3.80
N PRO A 166 6.42 24.20 4.93
CA PRO A 166 7.35 24.47 6.01
C PRO A 166 7.97 23.20 6.63
N ARG A 167 7.17 22.10 6.71
CA ARG A 167 7.65 20.83 7.27
C ARG A 167 8.55 20.07 6.29
N LEU A 168 8.31 20.20 4.98
CA LEU A 168 9.17 19.62 3.95
C LEU A 168 10.51 20.35 3.84
N SER A 169 10.53 21.67 4.07
CA SER A 169 11.74 22.49 4.03
C SER A 169 12.61 22.35 5.27
N ALA A 170 12.00 22.20 6.47
CA ALA A 170 12.70 21.99 7.73
C ALA A 170 13.55 20.71 7.69
N THR A 171 13.03 19.65 7.05
CA THR A 171 13.74 18.38 6.91
C THR A 171 15.02 18.48 6.06
N ALA A 172 15.08 19.43 5.12
CA ALA A 172 16.26 19.65 4.30
C ALA A 172 17.41 20.34 5.07
N ALA A 173 17.09 21.15 6.08
CA ALA A 173 18.07 21.84 6.93
C ALA A 173 18.65 20.93 8.02
N ASP A 174 17.80 20.15 8.69
CA ASP A 174 18.20 19.19 9.73
C ASP A 174 19.03 18.02 9.17
N ALA A 175 18.88 17.75 7.88
CA ALA A 175 19.60 16.69 7.18
C ALA A 175 21.06 17.00 6.84
N ALA A 176 21.49 18.25 6.96
CA ALA A 176 22.89 18.61 6.77
C ALA A 176 23.77 18.17 7.93
N ASP A 177 23.20 17.99 9.14
CA ASP A 177 23.91 17.58 10.35
C ASP A 177 23.99 16.05 10.52
N ASP A 178 23.08 15.27 9.90
CA ASP A 178 23.09 13.81 9.94
C ASP A 178 23.81 13.23 8.69
N ALA A 179 25.06 13.58 8.49
CA ALA A 179 25.90 13.00 7.45
C ALA A 179 26.19 11.51 7.75
N ALA A 180 25.22 10.67 7.49
CA ALA A 180 25.41 9.24 7.38
C ALA A 180 26.46 8.93 6.30
N ALA A 181 27.25 7.86 6.49
CA ALA A 181 28.32 7.44 5.59
C ALA A 181 27.87 7.47 4.11
N PRO A 182 28.76 7.84 3.16
CA PRO A 182 28.41 7.91 1.74
C PRO A 182 27.81 6.60 1.25
N GLY A 183 26.56 6.63 0.81
CA GLY A 183 25.83 5.46 0.33
C GLY A 183 24.77 4.89 1.26
N SER A 184 24.64 5.36 2.50
CA SER A 184 23.47 5.03 3.34
C SER A 184 22.25 5.82 2.86
N PRO A 185 21.12 5.16 2.56
CA PRO A 185 19.89 5.88 2.23
C PRO A 185 19.41 6.60 3.50
N ARG A 186 19.24 7.91 3.37
CA ARG A 186 18.63 8.74 4.39
C ARG A 186 17.26 8.17 4.76
N ALA A 187 17.00 8.05 6.04
CA ALA A 187 15.67 7.76 6.53
C ALA A 187 14.77 8.98 6.27
N GLU A 188 13.71 8.79 5.51
CA GLU A 188 12.74 9.84 5.24
C GLU A 188 11.93 10.12 6.51
N LEU A 189 11.71 11.39 6.82
CA LEU A 189 10.79 11.77 7.89
C LEU A 189 9.34 11.46 7.49
N PRO A 190 8.42 11.19 8.44
CA PRO A 190 7.05 10.78 8.12
C PRO A 190 6.32 11.69 7.14
N HIS A 191 6.51 13.01 7.25
CA HIS A 191 5.89 13.99 6.36
C HIS A 191 6.42 13.93 4.93
N GLU A 192 7.73 13.74 4.77
CA GLU A 192 8.38 13.58 3.46
C GLU A 192 7.96 12.26 2.81
N ALA A 193 8.00 11.16 3.55
CA ALA A 193 7.57 9.84 3.10
C ALA A 193 6.09 9.84 2.66
N PHE A 194 5.23 10.53 3.41
CA PHE A 194 3.81 10.69 3.08
C PHE A 194 3.61 11.43 1.75
N VAL A 195 4.26 12.59 1.58
CA VAL A 195 4.16 13.37 0.33
C VAL A 195 4.73 12.58 -0.85
N ARG A 196 5.89 11.94 -0.68
CA ARG A 196 6.48 11.10 -1.71
C ARG A 196 5.58 9.94 -2.12
N HIS A 197 4.90 9.30 -1.16
CA HIS A 197 3.95 8.24 -1.44
C HIS A 197 2.76 8.75 -2.26
N ILE A 198 2.20 9.92 -1.92
CA ILE A 198 1.14 10.57 -2.71
C ILE A 198 1.63 10.82 -4.15
N LEU A 199 2.82 11.38 -4.32
CA LEU A 199 3.38 11.72 -5.62
C LEU A 199 3.70 10.47 -6.46
N ASP A 200 4.19 9.39 -5.85
CA ASP A 200 4.37 8.10 -6.51
C ASP A 200 3.03 7.55 -7.04
N LYS A 201 1.97 7.61 -6.23
CA LYS A 201 0.62 7.23 -6.65
C LYS A 201 0.08 8.14 -7.77
N CYS A 202 0.30 9.44 -7.68
CA CYS A 202 -0.08 10.38 -8.75
C CYS A 202 0.65 10.06 -10.07
N LEU A 203 1.93 9.67 -10.00
CA LEU A 203 2.73 9.29 -11.17
C LEU A 203 2.22 8.00 -11.84
N ARG A 204 1.50 7.15 -11.13
CA ARG A 204 0.78 5.98 -11.69
C ARG A 204 -0.47 6.38 -12.47
N LEU A 205 -1.03 7.57 -12.20
CA LEU A 205 -2.27 8.08 -12.78
C LEU A 205 -2.03 9.15 -13.84
N ALA A 206 -0.81 9.73 -13.91
CA ALA A 206 -0.42 10.76 -14.85
C ALA A 206 1.05 10.61 -15.25
N TYR A 207 1.45 11.29 -16.33
CA TYR A 207 2.85 11.37 -16.73
C TYR A 207 3.58 12.52 -16.01
N LEU A 208 4.89 12.35 -15.85
CA LEU A 208 5.75 13.22 -15.03
C LEU A 208 5.62 14.71 -15.39
N GLU A 209 5.67 15.06 -16.69
CA GLU A 209 5.62 16.45 -17.15
C GLU A 209 4.31 17.17 -16.77
N ARG A 210 3.19 16.43 -16.72
CA ARG A 210 1.91 16.98 -16.25
C ARG A 210 1.98 17.34 -14.78
N LEU A 211 2.57 16.45 -13.96
CA LEU A 211 2.72 16.71 -12.53
C LEU A 211 3.69 17.85 -12.27
N GLN A 212 4.84 17.88 -12.97
CA GLN A 212 5.84 18.97 -12.85
C GLN A 212 5.26 20.35 -13.16
N LYS A 213 4.32 20.43 -14.13
CA LYS A 213 3.67 21.69 -14.52
C LYS A 213 2.52 22.09 -13.60
N GLY A 214 1.87 21.14 -12.95
CA GLY A 214 0.65 21.36 -12.16
C GLY A 214 0.86 21.46 -10.65
N LEU A 215 2.02 21.04 -10.15
CA LEU A 215 2.31 21.03 -8.72
C LEU A 215 2.99 22.32 -8.26
N PRO A 216 2.67 22.83 -7.04
CA PRO A 216 3.45 23.88 -6.42
C PRO A 216 4.92 23.50 -6.22
N ALA A 217 5.81 24.49 -6.31
CA ALA A 217 7.26 24.29 -6.30
C ALA A 217 7.80 23.42 -5.13
N PRO A 218 7.31 23.54 -3.89
CA PRO A 218 7.78 22.70 -2.79
C PRO A 218 7.57 21.20 -3.00
N PHE A 219 6.55 20.80 -3.77
CA PHE A 219 6.24 19.39 -4.03
C PHE A 219 7.03 18.83 -5.22
N VAL A 220 7.42 19.67 -6.18
CA VAL A 220 8.14 19.22 -7.38
C VAL A 220 9.46 18.56 -7.04
N SER A 221 10.18 19.04 -6.00
CA SER A 221 11.45 18.46 -5.54
C SER A 221 11.32 17.05 -4.95
N HIS A 222 10.11 16.67 -4.54
CA HIS A 222 9.81 15.35 -3.98
C HIS A 222 9.22 14.37 -5.01
N LEU A 223 9.04 14.79 -6.27
CA LEU A 223 8.58 13.90 -7.33
C LEU A 223 9.57 12.75 -7.54
N PRO A 224 9.09 11.50 -7.57
CA PRO A 224 9.94 10.38 -7.95
C PRO A 224 10.42 10.55 -9.41
N PRO A 225 11.58 9.97 -9.74
CA PRO A 225 12.06 9.98 -11.12
C PRO A 225 11.08 9.24 -12.03
N GLN A 226 11.11 9.58 -13.34
CA GLN A 226 10.32 8.85 -14.33
C GLN A 226 10.59 7.35 -14.22
N PRO A 227 9.56 6.51 -14.11
CA PRO A 227 9.73 5.07 -14.13
C PRO A 227 10.43 4.61 -15.41
N ALA A 228 11.63 4.09 -15.28
CA ALA A 228 12.41 3.56 -16.39
C ALA A 228 13.08 2.25 -15.99
N GLY A 229 12.99 1.27 -16.88
CA GLY A 229 13.77 0.04 -16.76
C GLY A 229 15.20 0.30 -17.22
N ALA A 230 16.17 -0.23 -16.49
CA ALA A 230 17.57 -0.12 -16.87
C ALA A 230 18.27 -1.48 -16.69
N ALA A 231 18.79 -2.03 -17.79
CA ALA A 231 19.60 -3.23 -17.74
C ALA A 231 20.94 -2.98 -17.02
N ALA A 232 21.53 -4.02 -16.45
CA ALA A 232 22.78 -3.90 -15.71
C ALA A 232 23.99 -3.46 -16.57
N TRP A 233 23.91 -3.66 -17.87
CA TRP A 233 24.93 -3.25 -18.83
C TRP A 233 24.80 -1.82 -19.35
N GLY A 234 23.84 -1.05 -18.80
CA GLY A 234 23.61 0.34 -19.15
C GLY A 234 22.80 0.52 -20.44
N ALA A 235 22.12 1.68 -20.51
CA ALA A 235 21.43 2.13 -21.72
C ALA A 235 22.20 3.25 -22.41
N ASP A 236 23.46 3.45 -22.07
CA ASP A 236 24.17 4.72 -22.26
C ASP A 236 24.46 5.05 -23.73
N ASP A 237 24.43 4.08 -24.63
CA ASP A 237 24.41 4.33 -26.07
C ASP A 237 23.81 3.15 -26.86
N PRO A 238 22.58 3.26 -27.39
CA PRO A 238 22.00 2.22 -28.25
C PRO A 238 22.79 1.98 -29.53
N SER A 239 23.69 2.88 -29.90
CA SER A 239 24.54 2.81 -31.08
C SER A 239 25.93 2.24 -30.77
N ALA A 240 26.32 2.13 -29.50
CA ALA A 240 27.59 1.54 -29.14
C ALA A 240 27.61 0.05 -29.50
N VAL A 241 28.56 -0.35 -30.31
CA VAL A 241 28.81 -1.77 -30.61
C VAL A 241 29.24 -2.46 -29.31
N ALA A 242 28.42 -3.38 -28.82
CA ALA A 242 28.71 -4.11 -27.61
C ALA A 242 30.06 -4.84 -27.73
N GLU A 243 30.96 -4.61 -26.78
CA GLU A 243 32.24 -5.32 -26.74
C GLU A 243 32.00 -6.82 -26.72
N PRO A 244 32.79 -7.60 -27.52
CA PRO A 244 32.69 -9.05 -27.53
C PRO A 244 32.86 -9.65 -26.11
N GLY A 245 31.91 -10.48 -25.68
CA GLY A 245 31.92 -11.09 -24.36
C GLY A 245 31.28 -10.26 -23.25
N SER A 246 30.90 -9.02 -23.50
CA SER A 246 30.15 -8.19 -22.53
C SER A 246 28.76 -8.74 -22.27
N MET A 247 28.15 -8.38 -21.13
CA MET A 247 26.76 -8.75 -20.79
C MET A 247 25.76 -8.27 -21.85
N GLN A 248 25.99 -7.10 -22.44
CA GLN A 248 25.18 -6.58 -23.53
C GLN A 248 25.26 -7.47 -24.78
N ALA A 249 26.47 -7.88 -25.20
CA ALA A 249 26.67 -8.80 -26.33
C ALA A 249 26.01 -10.17 -26.08
N LYS A 250 26.13 -10.69 -24.86
CA LYS A 250 25.46 -11.93 -24.42
C LYS A 250 23.94 -11.79 -24.45
N SER A 251 23.38 -10.64 -24.01
CA SER A 251 21.93 -10.35 -24.07
C SER A 251 21.43 -10.34 -25.52
N VAL A 252 22.13 -9.67 -26.42
CA VAL A 252 21.79 -9.65 -27.86
C VAL A 252 21.82 -11.06 -28.43
N SER A 253 22.86 -11.86 -28.11
CA SER A 253 23.00 -13.25 -28.54
C SER A 253 21.85 -14.13 -28.02
N LEU A 254 21.47 -13.98 -26.74
CA LEU A 254 20.34 -14.68 -26.13
C LEU A 254 19.03 -14.32 -26.86
N LEU A 255 18.74 -13.04 -27.01
CA LEU A 255 17.51 -12.57 -27.68
C LEU A 255 17.43 -13.03 -29.15
N ASN A 256 18.56 -13.08 -29.88
CA ASN A 256 18.59 -13.58 -31.25
C ASN A 256 18.29 -15.09 -31.29
N ARG A 257 18.83 -15.90 -30.37
CA ARG A 257 18.49 -17.32 -30.26
C ARG A 257 17.00 -17.55 -29.96
N LEU A 258 16.42 -16.75 -29.05
CA LEU A 258 15.00 -16.80 -28.72
C LEU A 258 14.09 -16.37 -29.90
N ARG A 259 14.53 -15.40 -30.70
CA ARG A 259 13.82 -14.96 -31.94
C ARG A 259 13.92 -15.98 -33.06
N SER A 260 15.06 -16.60 -33.24
CA SER A 260 15.28 -17.67 -34.24
C SER A 260 14.63 -19.00 -33.86
N ARG A 261 13.99 -19.09 -32.67
CA ARG A 261 13.35 -20.32 -32.16
C ARG A 261 14.33 -21.48 -32.00
N ALA A 262 15.57 -21.16 -31.56
CA ALA A 262 16.54 -22.21 -31.21
C ALA A 262 15.92 -23.18 -30.18
N GLU A 263 16.31 -24.43 -30.24
CA GLU A 263 15.86 -25.46 -29.29
C GLU A 263 16.25 -25.08 -27.86
N GLN A 264 15.40 -25.42 -26.89
CA GLN A 264 15.62 -25.06 -25.49
C GLN A 264 16.94 -25.60 -24.97
N ALA A 265 17.27 -26.84 -25.34
CA ALA A 265 18.53 -27.49 -24.96
C ALA A 265 19.75 -26.70 -25.44
N ASP A 266 19.76 -26.24 -26.70
CA ASP A 266 20.87 -25.47 -27.27
C ASP A 266 21.04 -24.11 -26.57
N VAL A 267 19.95 -23.48 -26.19
CA VAL A 267 19.99 -22.18 -25.45
C VAL A 267 20.56 -22.41 -24.05
N LEU A 268 20.13 -23.46 -23.35
CA LEU A 268 20.63 -23.78 -22.01
C LEU A 268 22.10 -24.18 -22.02
N GLU A 269 22.52 -25.00 -22.98
CA GLU A 269 23.94 -25.36 -23.16
C GLU A 269 24.80 -24.12 -23.44
N TRP A 270 24.31 -23.22 -24.31
CA TRP A 270 25.00 -21.95 -24.58
C TRP A 270 25.11 -21.08 -23.32
N LEU A 271 24.03 -20.97 -22.51
CA LEU A 271 24.06 -20.20 -21.25
C LEU A 271 25.09 -20.80 -20.28
N GLN A 272 25.12 -22.11 -20.12
CA GLN A 272 26.06 -22.79 -19.22
C GLN A 272 27.51 -22.58 -19.64
N ARG A 273 27.79 -22.51 -20.95
CA ARG A 273 29.14 -22.34 -21.48
C ARG A 273 29.63 -20.89 -21.44
N GLU A 274 28.78 -19.94 -21.81
CA GLU A 274 29.19 -18.56 -22.08
C GLU A 274 28.90 -17.60 -20.90
N VAL A 275 28.01 -17.96 -19.96
CA VAL A 275 27.56 -17.07 -18.91
C VAL A 275 28.02 -17.56 -17.55
N PRO A 276 28.78 -16.73 -16.80
CA PRO A 276 29.13 -17.06 -15.43
C PRO A 276 27.90 -17.29 -14.57
N PRO A 277 27.89 -18.28 -13.65
CA PRO A 277 26.73 -18.56 -12.79
C PRO A 277 26.23 -17.37 -11.98
N ALA A 278 27.12 -16.46 -11.59
CA ALA A 278 26.77 -15.23 -10.86
C ALA A 278 25.99 -14.22 -11.71
N GLU A 279 26.12 -14.25 -13.04
CA GLU A 279 25.51 -13.31 -13.98
C GLU A 279 24.25 -13.87 -14.64
N LEU A 280 23.98 -15.18 -14.50
CA LEU A 280 22.92 -15.88 -15.23
C LEU A 280 21.53 -15.26 -15.00
N GLN A 281 21.15 -15.04 -13.75
CA GLN A 281 19.84 -14.51 -13.39
C GLN A 281 19.69 -13.07 -13.93
N THR A 282 20.71 -12.25 -13.76
CA THR A 282 20.71 -10.87 -14.24
C THR A 282 20.60 -10.83 -15.77
N LEU A 283 21.37 -11.64 -16.49
CA LEU A 283 21.31 -11.71 -17.94
C LEU A 283 19.92 -12.11 -18.44
N VAL A 284 19.38 -13.22 -17.92
CA VAL A 284 18.08 -13.74 -18.35
C VAL A 284 16.96 -12.75 -18.04
N VAL A 285 16.89 -12.26 -16.81
CA VAL A 285 15.82 -11.37 -16.36
C VAL A 285 15.87 -10.03 -17.10
N HIS A 286 17.04 -9.38 -17.12
CA HIS A 286 17.17 -8.06 -17.77
C HIS A 286 16.94 -8.14 -19.28
N SER A 287 17.39 -9.22 -19.95
CA SER A 287 17.12 -9.40 -21.39
C SER A 287 15.62 -9.53 -21.69
N LEU A 288 14.89 -10.29 -20.89
CA LEU A 288 13.44 -10.45 -21.06
C LEU A 288 12.68 -9.17 -20.69
N LEU A 289 13.08 -8.48 -19.62
CA LEU A 289 12.46 -7.22 -19.21
C LEU A 289 12.69 -6.14 -20.26
N ASP A 290 13.90 -6.00 -20.79
CA ASP A 290 14.24 -5.02 -21.82
C ASP A 290 13.48 -5.28 -23.11
N ALA A 291 13.41 -6.53 -23.56
CA ALA A 291 12.59 -6.91 -24.70
C ALA A 291 11.09 -6.70 -24.48
N GLY A 292 10.63 -6.80 -23.22
CA GLY A 292 9.24 -6.64 -22.78
C GLY A 292 8.83 -5.23 -22.39
N ALA A 293 9.76 -4.28 -22.26
CA ALA A 293 9.55 -2.96 -21.67
C ALA A 293 8.48 -2.09 -22.34
N LYS A 294 8.07 -2.42 -23.57
CA LYS A 294 7.09 -1.64 -24.35
C LYS A 294 5.69 -1.57 -23.70
N SER A 295 5.24 -2.62 -23.04
CA SER A 295 3.98 -2.65 -22.30
C SER A 295 3.89 -3.88 -21.39
N VAL A 296 3.08 -3.77 -20.33
CA VAL A 296 2.80 -4.89 -19.40
C VAL A 296 2.26 -6.12 -20.13
N SER A 297 1.36 -5.95 -21.10
CA SER A 297 0.81 -7.07 -21.89
C SER A 297 1.85 -7.72 -22.80
N HIS A 298 2.83 -6.95 -23.28
CA HIS A 298 3.94 -7.51 -24.06
C HIS A 298 4.89 -8.29 -23.16
N LEU A 299 5.20 -7.77 -21.99
CA LEU A 299 5.99 -8.47 -20.98
C LEU A 299 5.33 -9.79 -20.54
N GLU A 300 4.02 -9.79 -20.28
CA GLU A 300 3.29 -11.01 -19.91
C GLU A 300 3.42 -12.09 -20.98
N ARG A 301 3.20 -11.72 -22.25
CA ARG A 301 3.37 -12.67 -23.36
C ARG A 301 4.79 -13.23 -23.48
N LEU A 302 5.81 -12.41 -23.21
CA LEU A 302 7.19 -12.89 -23.19
C LEU A 302 7.47 -13.83 -22.03
N LEU A 303 6.98 -13.51 -20.84
CA LEU A 303 7.10 -14.38 -19.66
C LEU A 303 6.35 -15.70 -19.86
N ASP A 304 5.18 -15.70 -20.50
CA ASP A 304 4.45 -16.94 -20.83
C ASP A 304 5.21 -17.79 -21.85
N LYS A 305 5.78 -17.15 -22.87
CA LYS A 305 6.51 -17.84 -23.93
C LYS A 305 7.85 -18.42 -23.46
N PHE A 306 8.54 -17.70 -22.55
CA PHE A 306 9.89 -18.02 -22.10
C PHE A 306 9.95 -18.36 -20.60
N ASN A 307 8.83 -18.86 -20.02
CA ASN A 307 8.78 -19.28 -18.62
C ASN A 307 9.84 -20.34 -18.30
N TRP A 308 10.08 -21.28 -19.21
CA TRP A 308 11.10 -22.32 -19.09
C TRP A 308 12.51 -21.75 -18.87
N LEU A 309 12.83 -20.61 -19.50
CA LEU A 309 14.13 -19.96 -19.38
C LEU A 309 14.32 -19.34 -17.98
N VAL A 310 13.28 -18.67 -17.47
CA VAL A 310 13.28 -18.13 -16.10
C VAL A 310 13.31 -19.28 -15.09
N ALA A 311 12.56 -20.36 -15.32
CA ALA A 311 12.58 -21.56 -14.47
C ALA A 311 13.98 -22.20 -14.42
N ALA A 312 14.67 -22.30 -15.57
CA ALA A 312 16.03 -22.79 -15.64
C ALA A 312 17.05 -21.90 -14.90
N ALA A 313 16.77 -20.58 -14.82
CA ALA A 313 17.59 -19.64 -14.05
C ALA A 313 17.23 -19.60 -12.55
N ALA A 314 16.09 -20.19 -12.13
CA ALA A 314 15.52 -20.11 -10.79
C ALA A 314 15.36 -21.50 -10.12
N GLN A 315 16.35 -22.38 -10.27
CA GLN A 315 16.26 -23.78 -9.88
C GLN A 315 16.23 -24.01 -8.35
N ASP A 316 16.86 -23.15 -7.58
CA ASP A 316 16.93 -23.25 -6.12
C ASP A 316 16.53 -21.94 -5.43
N GLY A 317 16.37 -21.97 -4.10
CA GLY A 317 16.00 -20.78 -3.32
C GLY A 317 16.95 -19.59 -3.51
N PRO A 318 18.27 -19.76 -3.40
CA PRO A 318 19.24 -18.70 -3.70
C PRO A 318 19.15 -18.15 -5.13
N ALA A 319 18.92 -18.99 -6.13
CA ALA A 319 18.75 -18.56 -7.52
C ALA A 319 17.44 -17.76 -7.69
N ARG A 320 16.34 -18.18 -7.06
CA ARG A 320 15.07 -17.43 -7.04
C ARG A 320 15.24 -16.07 -6.38
N ALA A 321 15.96 -15.99 -5.26
CA ALA A 321 16.28 -14.71 -4.61
C ALA A 321 17.10 -13.79 -5.54
N ARG A 322 18.06 -14.34 -6.32
CA ARG A 322 18.79 -13.57 -7.33
C ARG A 322 17.90 -13.10 -8.47
N VAL A 323 16.92 -13.90 -8.90
CA VAL A 323 15.89 -13.45 -9.89
C VAL A 323 15.09 -12.28 -9.35
N VAL A 324 14.66 -12.34 -8.08
CA VAL A 324 13.97 -11.21 -7.41
C VAL A 324 14.86 -9.97 -7.39
N GLY A 325 16.12 -10.12 -6.99
CA GLY A 325 17.11 -9.03 -6.98
C GLY A 325 17.34 -8.43 -8.37
N ALA A 326 17.41 -9.26 -9.42
CA ALA A 326 17.55 -8.78 -10.79
C ALA A 326 16.34 -7.97 -11.26
N VAL A 327 15.12 -8.37 -10.93
CA VAL A 327 13.90 -7.57 -11.21
C VAL A 327 13.96 -6.23 -10.51
N ALA A 328 14.33 -6.22 -9.22
CA ALA A 328 14.41 -4.99 -8.43
C ALA A 328 15.53 -4.05 -8.91
N ALA A 329 16.63 -4.60 -9.38
CA ALA A 329 17.74 -3.83 -9.96
C ALA A 329 17.35 -3.20 -11.31
N TYR A 330 16.62 -3.93 -12.15
CA TYR A 330 16.11 -3.42 -13.42
C TYR A 330 15.14 -2.26 -13.24
N TRP A 331 14.19 -2.39 -12.30
CA TRP A 331 13.17 -1.39 -11.99
C TRP A 331 13.50 -0.55 -10.75
N ARG A 332 14.80 -0.26 -10.51
CA ARG A 332 15.25 0.47 -9.31
C ARG A 332 14.56 1.82 -9.07
N THR A 333 14.09 2.48 -10.12
CA THR A 333 13.39 3.77 -10.07
C THR A 333 11.87 3.62 -10.00
N SER A 334 11.33 2.40 -10.06
CA SER A 334 9.89 2.14 -10.07
C SER A 334 9.52 0.96 -9.17
N PRO A 335 9.28 1.18 -7.87
CA PRO A 335 8.79 0.15 -6.97
C PRO A 335 7.51 -0.53 -7.49
N GLN A 336 6.60 0.23 -8.10
CA GLN A 336 5.39 -0.32 -8.71
C GLN A 336 5.69 -1.38 -9.76
N MET A 337 6.59 -1.09 -10.70
CA MET A 337 6.96 -2.04 -11.75
C MET A 337 7.69 -3.25 -11.18
N THR A 338 8.53 -3.06 -10.16
CA THR A 338 9.16 -4.16 -9.42
C THR A 338 8.09 -5.12 -8.89
N TRP A 339 7.12 -4.63 -8.09
CA TRP A 339 6.08 -5.47 -7.52
C TRP A 339 5.12 -6.06 -8.56
N LEU A 340 4.84 -5.32 -9.63
CA LEU A 340 4.05 -5.82 -10.76
C LEU A 340 4.72 -7.05 -11.39
N VAL A 341 6.01 -6.96 -11.72
CA VAL A 341 6.76 -8.07 -12.34
C VAL A 341 6.88 -9.24 -11.36
N LEU A 342 7.26 -8.98 -10.10
CA LEU A 342 7.35 -10.02 -9.07
C LEU A 342 6.02 -10.76 -8.88
N SER A 343 4.89 -10.05 -8.86
CA SER A 343 3.56 -10.67 -8.77
C SER A 343 3.24 -11.59 -9.96
N LYS A 344 3.76 -11.26 -11.16
CA LYS A 344 3.62 -12.10 -12.35
C LYS A 344 4.50 -13.35 -12.29
N LEU A 345 5.71 -13.24 -11.74
CA LEU A 345 6.61 -14.39 -11.54
C LEU A 345 6.07 -15.35 -10.47
N VAL A 346 5.56 -14.81 -9.35
CA VAL A 346 4.91 -15.62 -8.30
C VAL A 346 3.68 -16.35 -8.85
N ARG A 347 2.85 -15.67 -9.67
CA ARG A 347 1.67 -16.29 -10.28
C ARG A 347 2.02 -17.48 -11.19
N ARG A 348 3.22 -17.48 -11.78
CA ARG A 348 3.74 -18.55 -12.65
C ARG A 348 4.59 -19.58 -11.93
N GLU A 349 4.66 -19.49 -10.60
CA GLU A 349 5.47 -20.36 -9.74
C GLU A 349 6.98 -20.34 -10.11
N LEU A 350 7.43 -19.29 -10.80
CA LEU A 350 8.84 -19.10 -11.14
C LEU A 350 9.68 -18.57 -9.96
N VAL A 351 9.00 -17.89 -9.04
CA VAL A 351 9.56 -17.41 -7.77
C VAL A 351 8.53 -17.74 -6.68
N ASP A 352 8.98 -18.31 -5.58
CA ASP A 352 8.13 -18.54 -4.42
C ASP A 352 8.08 -17.31 -3.49
N PRO A 353 7.01 -17.17 -2.70
CA PRO A 353 6.88 -16.09 -1.72
C PRO A 353 8.03 -16.06 -0.70
N GLN A 354 8.59 -17.21 -0.34
CA GLN A 354 9.69 -17.35 0.62
C GLN A 354 10.98 -16.71 0.07
N ALA A 355 11.32 -16.95 -1.20
CA ALA A 355 12.49 -16.33 -1.85
C ALA A 355 12.35 -14.80 -1.90
N LEU A 356 11.13 -14.29 -2.09
CA LEU A 356 10.84 -12.85 -2.09
C LEU A 356 11.04 -12.25 -0.69
N VAL A 357 10.51 -12.89 0.35
CA VAL A 357 10.71 -12.49 1.74
C VAL A 357 12.19 -12.56 2.13
N GLY A 358 12.87 -13.65 1.81
CA GLY A 358 14.30 -13.82 2.07
C GLY A 358 15.15 -12.75 1.39
N TRP A 359 14.82 -12.39 0.14
CA TRP A 359 15.49 -11.28 -0.55
C TRP A 359 15.25 -9.94 0.16
N LEU A 360 14.00 -9.62 0.51
CA LEU A 360 13.64 -8.37 1.16
C LEU A 360 14.33 -8.17 2.52
N CYS A 361 14.44 -9.23 3.31
CA CYS A 361 15.08 -9.21 4.62
C CYS A 361 16.62 -9.33 4.56
N SER A 362 17.20 -9.53 3.38
CA SER A 362 18.66 -9.56 3.21
C SER A 362 19.32 -8.22 3.52
N VAL A 363 20.57 -8.25 3.96
CA VAL A 363 21.33 -7.06 4.40
C VAL A 363 21.25 -5.88 3.41
N PRO A 364 21.44 -6.04 2.09
CA PRO A 364 21.40 -4.91 1.16
C PRO A 364 19.99 -4.35 0.95
N GLU A 365 18.94 -5.15 1.14
CA GLU A 365 17.58 -4.80 0.75
C GLU A 365 16.66 -4.43 1.92
N ARG A 366 17.02 -4.82 3.16
CA ARG A 366 16.20 -4.57 4.36
C ARG A 366 15.83 -3.11 4.60
N ARG A 367 16.60 -2.16 4.04
CA ARG A 367 16.26 -0.73 4.03
C ARG A 367 14.88 -0.45 3.42
N ARG A 368 14.42 -1.30 2.49
CA ARG A 368 13.11 -1.20 1.84
C ARG A 368 11.95 -1.45 2.79
N LEU A 369 12.20 -2.05 3.96
CA LEU A 369 11.17 -2.22 5.01
C LEU A 369 10.64 -0.89 5.56
N ALA A 370 11.34 0.23 5.37
CA ALA A 370 10.83 1.56 5.67
C ALA A 370 9.95 2.16 4.56
N TRP A 371 9.86 1.53 3.39
CA TRP A 371 9.16 2.11 2.25
C TRP A 371 7.70 1.63 2.16
N PRO A 372 6.71 2.54 2.11
CA PRO A 372 5.30 2.18 1.96
C PRO A 372 5.01 1.26 0.78
N SER A 373 5.67 1.48 -0.37
CA SER A 373 5.52 0.65 -1.57
C SER A 373 5.92 -0.82 -1.38
N THR A 374 6.86 -1.10 -0.47
CA THR A 374 7.24 -2.46 -0.08
C THR A 374 6.08 -3.18 0.60
N TRP A 375 5.43 -2.51 1.53
CA TRP A 375 4.30 -3.06 2.28
C TRP A 375 3.06 -3.20 1.42
N GLU A 376 2.82 -2.30 0.48
CA GLU A 376 1.79 -2.47 -0.55
C GLU A 376 2.01 -3.80 -1.32
N GLY A 377 3.24 -4.07 -1.76
CA GLY A 377 3.57 -5.32 -2.44
C GLY A 377 3.43 -6.55 -1.55
N LEU A 378 3.85 -6.47 -0.28
CA LEU A 378 3.69 -7.53 0.70
C LEU A 378 2.22 -7.81 0.99
N HIS A 379 1.39 -6.80 1.20
CA HIS A 379 -0.05 -6.98 1.38
C HIS A 379 -0.68 -7.74 0.20
N LEU A 380 -0.36 -7.37 -1.02
CA LEU A 380 -0.83 -8.08 -2.21
C LEU A 380 -0.36 -9.54 -2.26
N LEU A 381 0.87 -9.81 -1.83
CA LEU A 381 1.42 -11.16 -1.74
C LEU A 381 0.66 -12.01 -0.72
N PHE A 382 0.46 -11.47 0.50
CA PHE A 382 -0.26 -12.16 1.57
C PHE A 382 -1.73 -12.37 1.22
N GLU A 383 -2.43 -11.35 0.75
CA GLU A 383 -3.83 -11.44 0.33
C GLU A 383 -4.03 -12.51 -0.75
N ARG A 384 -3.09 -12.61 -1.68
CA ARG A 384 -3.13 -13.61 -2.71
C ARG A 384 -2.93 -15.03 -2.16
N SER A 385 -1.93 -15.23 -1.30
CA SER A 385 -1.69 -16.53 -0.64
C SER A 385 -2.91 -16.96 0.17
N LEU A 386 -3.51 -16.02 0.92
CA LEU A 386 -4.72 -16.26 1.70
C LEU A 386 -5.94 -16.55 0.82
N SER A 387 -6.10 -15.84 -0.29
CA SER A 387 -7.20 -16.09 -1.24
C SER A 387 -7.08 -17.45 -1.89
N HIS A 388 -5.85 -17.86 -2.26
CA HIS A 388 -5.59 -19.20 -2.77
C HIS A 388 -5.93 -20.27 -1.74
N PHE A 389 -5.47 -20.11 -0.50
CA PHE A 389 -5.79 -21.02 0.60
C PHE A 389 -7.30 -21.15 0.83
N LYS A 390 -8.02 -20.02 0.90
CA LYS A 390 -9.50 -20.02 1.06
C LYS A 390 -10.22 -20.70 -0.10
N SER A 391 -9.74 -20.54 -1.33
CA SER A 391 -10.28 -21.24 -2.51
C SER A 391 -10.11 -22.74 -2.39
N VAL A 392 -8.91 -23.19 -2.01
CA VAL A 392 -8.60 -24.62 -1.84
C VAL A 392 -9.41 -25.24 -0.69
N GLU A 393 -9.58 -24.54 0.42
CA GLU A 393 -10.46 -24.99 1.53
C GLU A 393 -11.92 -25.06 1.11
N GLY A 394 -12.41 -24.10 0.33
CA GLY A 394 -13.77 -24.12 -0.22
C GLY A 394 -13.99 -25.32 -1.17
N GLU A 395 -13.01 -25.63 -2.02
CA GLU A 395 -13.05 -26.80 -2.90
C GLU A 395 -13.02 -28.11 -2.12
N LEU A 396 -12.22 -28.21 -1.05
CA LEU A 396 -12.19 -29.37 -0.16
C LEU A 396 -13.56 -29.58 0.50
N LYS A 397 -14.13 -28.53 1.10
CA LYS A 397 -15.45 -28.61 1.73
C LYS A 397 -16.53 -29.06 0.75
N ALA A 398 -16.54 -28.50 -0.46
CA ALA A 398 -17.49 -28.91 -1.49
C ALA A 398 -17.32 -30.39 -1.91
N GLU A 399 -16.10 -30.93 -1.87
CA GLU A 399 -15.86 -32.36 -2.16
C GLU A 399 -16.22 -33.24 -0.95
N GLU A 400 -16.01 -32.75 0.28
CA GLU A 400 -16.47 -33.43 1.51
C GLU A 400 -18.00 -33.57 1.55
N ASP A 401 -18.72 -32.49 1.20
CA ASP A 401 -20.18 -32.52 1.12
C ASP A 401 -20.67 -33.54 0.07
N LYS A 402 -20.08 -33.56 -1.12
CA LYS A 402 -20.40 -34.54 -2.17
C LYS A 402 -20.04 -35.99 -1.76
N TYR A 403 -18.93 -36.15 -1.05
CA TYR A 403 -18.55 -37.49 -0.57
C TYR A 403 -19.49 -37.96 0.51
N ALA A 404 -19.96 -37.11 1.40
CA ALA A 404 -20.95 -37.44 2.44
C ALA A 404 -22.29 -37.90 1.79
N GLU A 405 -22.78 -37.17 0.78
CA GLU A 405 -23.96 -37.56 0.01
C GLU A 405 -23.77 -38.93 -0.69
N TYR A 406 -22.59 -39.17 -1.25
CA TYR A 406 -22.27 -40.45 -1.89
C TYR A 406 -22.26 -41.61 -0.90
N VAL A 407 -21.64 -41.46 0.29
CA VAL A 407 -21.58 -42.47 1.35
C VAL A 407 -22.99 -42.80 1.87
N GLU A 408 -23.86 -41.79 2.03
CA GLU A 408 -25.25 -41.98 2.42
C GLU A 408 -26.00 -42.82 1.38
N MET A 409 -25.76 -42.57 0.08
CA MET A 409 -26.38 -43.28 -1.03
C MET A 409 -25.97 -44.77 -1.11
N ILE A 410 -24.70 -45.10 -0.84
CA ILE A 410 -24.16 -46.47 -0.91
C ILE A 410 -24.29 -47.27 0.38
N GLY A 411 -24.66 -46.64 1.52
CA GLY A 411 -24.95 -47.30 2.78
C GLY A 411 -23.72 -47.74 3.60
N GLY A 412 -22.51 -47.22 3.31
CA GLY A 412 -21.30 -47.53 4.11
C GLY A 412 -20.04 -46.79 3.74
N GLU A 413 -19.25 -46.40 4.76
CA GLU A 413 -17.97 -45.64 4.61
C GLU A 413 -16.82 -46.49 4.02
N GLU A 414 -16.77 -47.81 4.30
CA GLU A 414 -15.66 -48.67 3.87
C GLU A 414 -15.65 -48.84 2.34
N GLU A 415 -16.78 -48.97 1.69
CA GLU A 415 -16.88 -49.00 0.22
C GLU A 415 -16.64 -47.63 -0.42
N GLY A 416 -16.99 -46.55 0.30
CA GLY A 416 -16.76 -45.18 -0.13
C GLY A 416 -15.29 -44.80 -0.22
N SER A 417 -14.45 -45.22 0.75
CA SER A 417 -13.05 -44.82 0.82
C SER A 417 -12.19 -45.36 -0.33
N THR A 418 -12.50 -46.54 -0.87
CA THR A 418 -11.79 -47.15 -2.01
C THR A 418 -12.33 -46.70 -3.38
N SER A 419 -13.41 -45.95 -3.39
CA SER A 419 -14.07 -45.46 -4.60
C SER A 419 -13.30 -44.31 -5.26
N ALA A 420 -13.65 -44.01 -6.51
CA ALA A 420 -13.13 -42.82 -7.20
C ALA A 420 -13.49 -41.50 -6.48
N ALA A 421 -14.60 -41.47 -5.73
CA ALA A 421 -14.99 -40.33 -4.89
C ALA A 421 -14.07 -40.18 -3.70
N GLY A 422 -13.73 -41.28 -2.99
CA GLY A 422 -12.78 -41.30 -1.90
C GLY A 422 -11.36 -40.84 -2.35
N GLN A 423 -10.89 -41.32 -3.49
CA GLN A 423 -9.61 -40.91 -4.05
C GLN A 423 -9.56 -39.41 -4.40
N ARG A 424 -10.65 -38.84 -4.93
CA ARG A 424 -10.75 -37.39 -5.17
C ARG A 424 -10.70 -36.60 -3.88
N LEU A 425 -11.43 -37.03 -2.83
CA LEU A 425 -11.43 -36.40 -1.53
C LEU A 425 -10.01 -36.41 -0.91
N GLU A 426 -9.31 -37.56 -0.93
CA GLU A 426 -7.94 -37.63 -0.42
C GLU A 426 -6.98 -36.70 -1.21
N THR A 427 -7.13 -36.63 -2.53
CA THR A 427 -6.35 -35.70 -3.35
C THR A 427 -6.60 -34.24 -2.93
N LYS A 428 -7.88 -33.85 -2.71
CA LYS A 428 -8.23 -32.50 -2.25
C LYS A 428 -7.73 -32.20 -0.83
N ARG A 429 -7.75 -33.19 0.06
CA ARG A 429 -7.15 -33.07 1.42
C ARG A 429 -5.66 -32.83 1.35
N ALA A 430 -4.93 -33.58 0.55
CA ALA A 430 -3.49 -33.40 0.37
C ALA A 430 -3.15 -31.99 -0.17
N ILE A 431 -3.94 -31.49 -1.13
CA ILE A 431 -3.77 -30.14 -1.68
C ILE A 431 -4.04 -29.08 -0.60
N SER A 432 -5.10 -29.24 0.21
CA SER A 432 -5.44 -28.31 1.29
C SER A 432 -4.36 -28.29 2.38
N GLU A 433 -3.85 -29.45 2.80
CA GLU A 433 -2.77 -29.53 3.77
C GLU A 433 -1.49 -28.88 3.26
N ARG A 434 -1.17 -29.06 1.99
CA ARG A 434 -0.03 -28.38 1.36
C ARG A 434 -0.22 -26.86 1.39
N ALA A 435 -1.39 -26.35 0.97
CA ALA A 435 -1.68 -24.92 0.97
C ALA A 435 -1.65 -24.32 2.39
N ARG A 436 -2.14 -25.07 3.39
CA ARG A 436 -2.06 -24.70 4.82
C ARG A 436 -0.63 -24.58 5.31
N ARG A 437 0.24 -25.53 4.95
CA ARG A 437 1.65 -25.52 5.28
C ARG A 437 2.36 -24.34 4.63
N GLU A 438 2.16 -24.13 3.33
CA GLU A 438 2.75 -23.01 2.58
C GLU A 438 2.33 -21.66 3.18
N LYS A 439 1.05 -21.51 3.57
CA LYS A 439 0.56 -20.32 4.29
C LYS A 439 1.31 -20.12 5.60
N LYS A 440 1.40 -21.16 6.43
CA LYS A 440 2.08 -21.09 7.73
C LYS A 440 3.57 -20.72 7.58
N GLU A 441 4.25 -21.37 6.65
CA GLU A 441 5.66 -21.11 6.36
C GLU A 441 5.91 -19.69 5.84
N LEU A 442 5.01 -19.15 5.00
CA LEU A 442 5.12 -17.78 4.51
C LEU A 442 5.09 -16.76 5.66
N PHE A 443 4.13 -16.88 6.58
CA PHE A 443 4.04 -15.99 7.74
C PHE A 443 5.23 -16.17 8.68
N ALA A 444 5.61 -17.41 9.00
CA ALA A 444 6.72 -17.70 9.88
C ALA A 444 8.05 -17.14 9.32
N ASN A 445 8.35 -17.40 8.06
CA ASN A 445 9.57 -16.91 7.41
C ASN A 445 9.60 -15.38 7.30
N PHE A 446 8.43 -14.77 7.05
CA PHE A 446 8.33 -13.31 7.03
C PHE A 446 8.66 -12.71 8.39
N PHE A 447 8.05 -13.21 9.46
CA PHE A 447 8.32 -12.70 10.81
C PHE A 447 9.75 -12.96 11.26
N ALA A 448 10.29 -14.16 11.01
CA ALA A 448 11.69 -14.47 11.30
C ALA A 448 12.63 -13.52 10.55
N GLY A 449 12.39 -13.29 9.26
CA GLY A 449 13.19 -12.37 8.46
C GLY A 449 13.13 -10.91 8.93
N VAL A 450 11.93 -10.42 9.25
CA VAL A 450 11.73 -9.05 9.77
C VAL A 450 12.36 -8.89 11.15
N CYS A 451 12.17 -9.85 12.07
CA CYS A 451 12.83 -9.83 13.37
C CYS A 451 14.36 -9.86 13.22
N GLY A 452 14.90 -10.71 12.35
CA GLY A 452 16.33 -10.74 12.05
C GLY A 452 16.86 -9.41 11.52
N ALA A 453 16.10 -8.73 10.65
CA ALA A 453 16.48 -7.41 10.15
C ALA A 453 16.51 -6.34 11.26
N PHE A 454 15.57 -6.41 12.21
CA PHE A 454 15.56 -5.54 13.39
C PHE A 454 16.73 -5.82 14.34
N ASP A 455 17.02 -7.10 14.59
CA ASP A 455 18.17 -7.52 15.42
C ASP A 455 19.49 -7.04 14.84
N ASP A 456 19.68 -7.21 13.56
CA ASP A 456 20.89 -6.73 12.87
C ASP A 456 21.02 -5.20 12.96
N HIS A 457 19.90 -4.48 12.85
CA HIS A 457 19.91 -3.02 13.03
C HIS A 457 20.29 -2.63 14.44
N ALA A 458 19.71 -3.28 15.46
CA ALA A 458 20.01 -3.01 16.87
C ALA A 458 21.48 -3.32 17.21
N LYS A 459 22.01 -4.43 16.72
CA LYS A 459 23.43 -4.80 16.87
C LYS A 459 24.35 -3.77 16.21
N ALA A 460 24.02 -3.30 15.01
CA ALA A 460 24.78 -2.26 14.30
C ALA A 460 24.74 -0.91 15.03
N ALA A 461 23.58 -0.51 15.53
CA ALA A 461 23.41 0.72 16.32
C ALA A 461 24.21 0.66 17.63
N ALA A 462 24.14 -0.46 18.37
CA ALA A 462 24.92 -0.66 19.59
C ALA A 462 26.43 -0.62 19.33
N ALA A 463 26.91 -1.25 18.25
CA ALA A 463 28.32 -1.22 17.87
C ALA A 463 28.79 0.19 17.50
N ALA A 464 27.92 1.02 16.95
CA ALA A 464 28.20 2.42 16.60
C ALA A 464 27.96 3.41 17.74
N GLY A 465 27.43 2.98 18.90
CA GLY A 465 27.00 3.87 19.99
C GLY A 465 25.84 4.79 19.60
N ALA A 466 25.06 4.42 18.59
CA ALA A 466 23.95 5.18 18.06
C ALA A 466 22.60 4.70 18.65
N PRO A 467 21.55 5.55 18.64
CA PRO A 467 20.22 5.12 19.09
C PRO A 467 19.65 4.03 18.17
N VAL A 468 18.98 3.04 18.74
CA VAL A 468 18.29 1.97 18.00
C VAL A 468 17.04 2.51 17.31
N GLU A 469 16.32 3.40 17.98
CA GLU A 469 15.09 4.02 17.46
C GLU A 469 15.43 5.10 16.43
N THR A 470 15.59 4.68 15.20
CA THR A 470 15.80 5.55 14.03
C THR A 470 14.48 5.73 13.26
N ALA A 471 14.43 6.67 12.32
CA ALA A 471 13.28 6.85 11.43
C ALA A 471 13.00 5.56 10.63
N TRP A 472 14.04 4.83 10.19
CA TRP A 472 13.88 3.51 9.56
C TRP A 472 13.19 2.52 10.49
N TRP A 473 13.66 2.44 11.73
CA TRP A 473 13.10 1.54 12.75
C TRP A 473 11.61 1.81 12.99
N SER A 474 11.25 3.08 13.25
CA SER A 474 9.87 3.47 13.52
C SER A 474 8.93 3.18 12.33
N ALA A 475 9.38 3.48 11.11
CA ALA A 475 8.61 3.19 9.90
C ALA A 475 8.44 1.68 9.69
N ALA A 476 9.52 0.91 9.75
CA ALA A 476 9.47 -0.54 9.51
C ALA A 476 8.62 -1.28 10.55
N ILE A 477 8.75 -0.93 11.85
CA ILE A 477 7.87 -1.49 12.91
C ILE A 477 6.41 -1.09 12.68
N GLY A 478 6.12 0.17 12.41
CA GLY A 478 4.76 0.63 12.17
C GLY A 478 4.07 -0.14 11.06
N HIS A 479 4.76 -0.36 9.96
CA HIS A 479 4.26 -1.15 8.84
C HIS A 479 4.11 -2.65 9.19
N ALA A 480 5.07 -3.25 9.90
CA ALA A 480 4.98 -4.63 10.34
C ALA A 480 3.78 -4.86 11.25
N VAL A 481 3.53 -3.96 12.20
CA VAL A 481 2.35 -3.97 13.07
C VAL A 481 1.05 -3.86 12.25
N GLY A 482 1.01 -2.98 11.25
CA GLY A 482 -0.15 -2.82 10.35
C GLY A 482 -0.47 -4.12 9.60
N LEU A 483 0.54 -4.77 9.01
CA LEU A 483 0.36 -6.05 8.32
C LEU A 483 -0.13 -7.15 9.28
N CYS A 484 0.46 -7.23 10.47
CA CYS A 484 0.05 -8.19 11.49
C CYS A 484 -1.41 -7.98 11.91
N ARG A 485 -1.79 -6.75 12.19
CA ARG A 485 -3.16 -6.39 12.59
C ARG A 485 -4.18 -6.78 11.51
N ARG A 486 -3.84 -6.58 10.25
CA ARG A 486 -4.72 -6.91 9.13
C ARG A 486 -4.94 -8.41 8.96
N HIS A 487 -3.93 -9.22 9.29
CA HIS A 487 -3.96 -10.67 9.07
C HIS A 487 -3.98 -11.49 10.36
N ILE A 488 -4.30 -10.88 11.50
CA ILE A 488 -4.22 -11.52 12.83
C ILE A 488 -5.08 -12.78 12.95
N ALA A 489 -6.24 -12.83 12.28
CA ALA A 489 -7.11 -13.99 12.26
C ALA A 489 -6.50 -15.20 11.52
N GLU A 490 -5.47 -14.98 10.71
CA GLU A 490 -4.91 -16.01 9.82
C GLU A 490 -3.63 -16.65 10.36
N TYR A 491 -3.04 -16.09 11.42
CA TYR A 491 -1.86 -16.65 12.08
C TYR A 491 -1.98 -16.63 13.59
N SER A 492 -1.26 -17.52 14.26
CA SER A 492 -1.14 -17.53 15.72
C SER A 492 0.20 -16.94 16.13
N LEU A 493 0.20 -15.95 17.03
CA LEU A 493 1.43 -15.36 17.58
C LEU A 493 2.34 -16.43 18.22
N SER A 494 1.76 -17.41 18.94
CA SER A 494 2.52 -18.51 19.50
C SER A 494 3.23 -19.38 18.47
N SER A 495 2.65 -19.50 17.27
CA SER A 495 3.31 -20.20 16.14
C SER A 495 4.46 -19.39 15.55
N VAL A 496 4.42 -18.07 15.63
CA VAL A 496 5.48 -17.16 15.19
C VAL A 496 6.62 -17.14 16.22
N GLU A 497 6.29 -17.04 17.50
CA GLU A 497 7.26 -17.08 18.62
C GLU A 497 8.10 -18.38 18.62
N ALA A 498 7.51 -19.50 18.22
CA ALA A 498 8.21 -20.80 18.15
C ALA A 498 9.22 -20.92 17.00
N VAL A 499 9.16 -20.03 16.01
CA VAL A 499 10.05 -20.04 14.82
C VAL A 499 11.21 -19.05 14.97
N VAL A 500 11.08 -18.08 15.87
CA VAL A 500 12.09 -17.03 16.09
C VAL A 500 12.99 -17.47 17.25
N GLU A 501 14.19 -18.00 16.96
CA GLU A 501 15.23 -18.23 17.96
C GLU A 501 15.79 -16.91 18.48
N VAL A 502 15.85 -16.76 19.80
CA VAL A 502 16.09 -15.49 20.47
C VAL A 502 17.47 -15.45 21.10
N ASP A 503 18.32 -14.54 20.64
CA ASP A 503 19.55 -14.14 21.33
C ASP A 503 19.24 -13.07 22.41
N GLU A 504 20.02 -12.96 23.50
CA GLU A 504 19.67 -12.12 24.66
C GLU A 504 19.50 -10.61 24.34
N LEU A 505 20.24 -10.05 23.39
CA LEU A 505 20.06 -8.66 22.95
C LEU A 505 18.84 -8.50 22.02
N ALA A 506 18.60 -9.51 21.20
CA ALA A 506 17.41 -9.66 20.37
C ALA A 506 16.13 -9.77 21.20
N ALA A 507 16.17 -10.36 22.39
CA ALA A 507 15.03 -10.52 23.26
C ALA A 507 14.39 -9.19 23.73
N ALA A 508 15.16 -8.12 23.88
CA ALA A 508 14.61 -6.81 24.25
C ALA A 508 13.90 -6.14 23.06
N VAL A 509 14.48 -6.28 21.87
CA VAL A 509 13.94 -5.74 20.62
C VAL A 509 12.72 -6.53 20.17
N GLN A 510 12.80 -7.84 20.22
CA GLN A 510 11.67 -8.72 19.91
C GLN A 510 10.52 -8.53 20.88
N ARG A 511 10.79 -8.37 22.19
CA ARG A 511 9.76 -8.05 23.17
C ARG A 511 9.02 -6.79 22.82
N SER A 512 9.70 -5.72 22.39
CA SER A 512 9.04 -4.46 21.99
C SER A 512 8.18 -4.64 20.74
N VAL A 513 8.61 -5.42 19.76
CA VAL A 513 7.81 -5.75 18.57
C VAL A 513 6.65 -6.67 18.93
N PHE A 514 6.89 -7.76 19.67
CA PHE A 514 5.85 -8.70 20.07
C PHE A 514 4.89 -8.12 21.11
N GLU A 515 5.32 -7.22 21.99
CA GLU A 515 4.43 -6.51 22.90
C GLU A 515 3.45 -5.64 22.14
N ARG A 516 3.92 -4.87 21.15
CA ARG A 516 3.03 -4.10 20.26
C ARG A 516 2.10 -5.00 19.44
N LEU A 517 2.57 -6.16 19.00
CA LEU A 517 1.74 -7.13 18.30
C LEU A 517 0.72 -7.82 19.22
N ARG A 518 1.09 -8.09 20.47
CA ARG A 518 0.17 -8.64 21.51
C ARG A 518 -0.88 -7.62 21.93
N GLU A 519 -0.54 -6.34 22.04
CA GLU A 519 -1.50 -5.28 22.26
C GLU A 519 -2.57 -5.28 21.17
N VAL A 520 -2.17 -5.45 19.91
CA VAL A 520 -3.10 -5.54 18.78
C VAL A 520 -3.99 -6.79 18.89
N SER A 521 -3.46 -7.95 19.34
CA SER A 521 -4.26 -9.17 19.51
C SER A 521 -5.24 -9.10 20.67
N ALA A 522 -4.90 -8.35 21.72
CA ALA A 522 -5.79 -8.14 22.88
C ALA A 522 -7.03 -7.26 22.56
N TRP A 523 -7.00 -6.50 21.48
CA TRP A 523 -8.13 -5.65 21.05
C TRP A 523 -9.21 -6.43 20.28
N GLN A 524 -9.00 -7.71 19.97
CA GLN A 524 -9.97 -8.57 19.27
C GLN A 524 -10.76 -9.50 20.20
N LEU A 525 -10.51 -9.46 21.51
CA LEU A 525 -11.26 -10.18 22.54
C LEU A 525 -12.26 -9.25 23.25
#